data_a9ca355f706f9263ec72b291cb0b9778
#
_entry.id   a9ca355f706f9263ec72b291cb0b9778
#
_cell.length_a   1.000
_cell.length_b   1.000
_cell.length_c   1.000
_cell.angle_alpha   90.00
_cell.angle_beta   90.00
_cell.angle_gamma   90.00
#
_symmetry.space_group_name_H-M   'P 1'
#
loop_
_entity.id
_entity.type
_entity.pdbx_description
1 polymer ?
#
loop_
_entity_poly.entity_id
_entity_poly.type
_entity_poly.pdbx_seq_one_letter_code
_entity_poly.pdbx_strand_id
1 'polypeptide(L)'
;MSVLSQSCQDFEVVIVDDGSTDNSVAKVEEIQDSRIHLIRQENGGPSKARNTGVKNAKGEWVLFLDADDELLPDAIKNLWNGAKNHQLSDFVCAPFYIVCKNKSRLACQYQDACVKNPYKGHFYGRLAPRTGALICKKKICLSNPFDERIRRFEDLEWLFRLYKYIKVFTISKPVLKTNVDFSSASCARKDIKEDFLGYLDFKGKSFWEKMALYSFFLGERDYYEKQCKKLYPWLYRRYDWLLIYKVIGWMK
;
A
#
# COMPACT_ATOMS: atom_id res chain seq x y z
N MET A 1 -19.58 -7.70 -0.61
CA MET A 1 -19.25 -7.68 -2.05
C MET A 1 -19.11 -6.27 -2.61
N SER A 2 -18.31 -5.45 -1.91
CA SER A 2 -18.16 -4.01 -2.18
C SER A 2 -17.65 -3.66 -3.59
N VAL A 3 -16.90 -4.58 -4.24
CA VAL A 3 -16.39 -4.39 -5.59
C VAL A 3 -17.51 -4.48 -6.63
N LEU A 4 -18.34 -5.51 -6.58
CA LEU A 4 -19.36 -5.75 -7.61
C LEU A 4 -20.51 -4.74 -7.58
N SER A 5 -20.72 -4.07 -6.43
CA SER A 5 -21.73 -3.03 -6.24
C SER A 5 -21.25 -1.62 -6.61
N GLN A 6 -20.05 -1.47 -7.16
CA GLN A 6 -19.54 -0.16 -7.58
C GLN A 6 -20.37 0.46 -8.71
N SER A 7 -20.54 1.79 -8.71
CA SER A 7 -21.30 2.50 -9.74
C SER A 7 -20.65 2.48 -11.13
N CYS A 8 -19.32 2.42 -11.19
CA CYS A 8 -18.59 2.16 -12.42
C CYS A 8 -18.57 0.65 -12.66
N GLN A 9 -18.98 0.19 -13.83
CA GLN A 9 -19.06 -1.24 -14.17
C GLN A 9 -17.96 -1.69 -15.16
N ASP A 10 -17.16 -0.77 -15.67
CA ASP A 10 -16.07 -1.05 -16.61
C ASP A 10 -14.79 -1.47 -15.84
N PHE A 11 -14.81 -2.68 -15.30
CA PHE A 11 -13.68 -3.30 -14.61
C PHE A 11 -13.79 -4.83 -14.67
N GLU A 12 -12.67 -5.48 -14.45
CA GLU A 12 -12.57 -6.90 -14.15
C GLU A 12 -12.07 -7.10 -12.71
N VAL A 13 -12.29 -8.28 -12.15
CA VAL A 13 -11.82 -8.69 -10.83
C VAL A 13 -10.94 -9.92 -10.99
N VAL A 14 -9.65 -9.76 -10.84
CA VAL A 14 -8.69 -10.87 -10.82
C VAL A 14 -8.46 -11.27 -9.36
N ILE A 15 -9.04 -12.40 -8.97
CA ILE A 15 -8.85 -12.98 -7.63
C ILE A 15 -7.71 -13.99 -7.71
N VAL A 16 -6.69 -13.79 -6.87
CA VAL A 16 -5.58 -14.74 -6.77
C VAL A 16 -5.66 -15.44 -5.42
N ASP A 17 -5.99 -16.72 -5.46
CA ASP A 17 -5.94 -17.61 -4.31
C ASP A 17 -4.50 -18.09 -4.11
N ASP A 18 -3.87 -17.64 -3.03
CA ASP A 18 -2.47 -17.94 -2.69
C ASP A 18 -2.37 -19.17 -1.76
N GLY A 19 -3.08 -20.24 -2.12
CA GLY A 19 -3.05 -21.51 -1.42
C GLY A 19 -3.91 -21.53 -0.14
N SER A 20 -5.15 -21.04 -0.23
CA SER A 20 -6.12 -21.11 0.87
C SER A 20 -6.43 -22.55 1.24
N THR A 21 -6.50 -22.83 2.54
CA THR A 21 -6.84 -24.15 3.11
C THR A 21 -8.26 -24.20 3.67
N ASP A 22 -8.99 -23.09 3.61
CA ASP A 22 -10.38 -22.93 4.05
C ASP A 22 -11.36 -22.91 2.85
N ASN A 23 -12.61 -22.54 3.10
CA ASN A 23 -13.67 -22.49 2.09
C ASN A 23 -13.61 -21.23 1.20
N SER A 24 -12.50 -20.45 1.19
CA SER A 24 -12.42 -19.20 0.43
C SER A 24 -12.64 -19.40 -1.07
N VAL A 25 -12.02 -20.41 -1.66
CA VAL A 25 -12.16 -20.73 -3.08
C VAL A 25 -13.61 -21.08 -3.42
N ALA A 26 -14.24 -21.97 -2.65
CA ALA A 26 -15.63 -22.37 -2.89
C ALA A 26 -16.58 -21.16 -2.86
N LYS A 27 -16.39 -20.24 -1.90
CA LYS A 27 -17.19 -19.00 -1.83
C LYS A 27 -17.00 -18.10 -3.04
N VAL A 28 -15.82 -18.06 -3.64
CA VAL A 28 -15.58 -17.30 -4.86
C VAL A 28 -16.25 -17.96 -6.06
N GLU A 29 -16.17 -19.29 -6.17
CA GLU A 29 -16.78 -20.06 -7.26
C GLU A 29 -18.34 -20.02 -7.25
N GLU A 30 -18.95 -19.76 -6.09
CA GLU A 30 -20.40 -19.53 -5.97
C GLU A 30 -20.85 -18.19 -6.58
N ILE A 31 -19.92 -17.24 -6.79
CA ILE A 31 -20.27 -15.93 -7.34
C ILE A 31 -20.35 -15.99 -8.85
N GLN A 32 -21.56 -15.87 -9.37
CA GLN A 32 -21.83 -15.86 -10.80
C GLN A 32 -21.73 -14.44 -11.37
N ASP A 33 -20.50 -13.98 -11.65
CA ASP A 33 -20.25 -12.70 -12.31
C ASP A 33 -19.12 -12.86 -13.33
N SER A 34 -19.41 -12.58 -14.60
CA SER A 34 -18.48 -12.77 -15.71
C SER A 34 -17.21 -11.91 -15.65
N ARG A 35 -17.19 -10.91 -14.79
CA ARG A 35 -16.02 -10.04 -14.55
C ARG A 35 -14.99 -10.70 -13.64
N ILE A 36 -15.34 -11.79 -12.94
CA ILE A 36 -14.46 -12.45 -11.97
C ILE A 36 -13.60 -13.49 -12.69
N HIS A 37 -12.30 -13.42 -12.45
CA HIS A 37 -11.31 -14.38 -12.92
C HIS A 37 -10.53 -14.91 -11.71
N LEU A 38 -10.77 -16.17 -11.34
CA LEU A 38 -10.08 -16.84 -10.24
C LEU A 38 -8.81 -17.52 -10.76
N ILE A 39 -7.69 -17.24 -10.10
CA ILE A 39 -6.38 -17.86 -10.35
C ILE A 39 -5.93 -18.51 -9.04
N ARG A 40 -5.51 -19.77 -9.11
CA ARG A 40 -4.99 -20.51 -7.95
C ARG A 40 -3.48 -20.67 -8.09
N GLN A 41 -2.76 -20.46 -7.02
CA GLN A 41 -1.32 -20.68 -6.97
C GLN A 41 -0.88 -21.30 -5.63
N GLU A 42 0.30 -21.88 -5.62
CA GLU A 42 0.95 -22.28 -4.35
C GLU A 42 1.30 -21.05 -3.53
N ASN A 43 1.16 -21.15 -2.20
CA ASN A 43 1.41 -20.05 -1.29
C ASN A 43 2.79 -19.42 -1.51
N GLY A 44 2.78 -18.18 -1.91
CA GLY A 44 3.95 -17.37 -2.19
C GLY A 44 3.93 -16.02 -1.48
N GLY A 45 2.84 -15.72 -0.78
CA GLY A 45 2.61 -14.49 -0.03
C GLY A 45 2.06 -13.33 -0.85
N PRO A 46 1.74 -12.21 -0.18
CA PRO A 46 0.98 -11.11 -0.77
C PRO A 46 1.69 -10.49 -1.99
N SER A 47 3.01 -10.36 -1.96
CA SER A 47 3.80 -9.85 -3.08
C SER A 47 3.63 -10.70 -4.34
N LYS A 48 3.77 -12.03 -4.24
CA LYS A 48 3.62 -12.96 -5.36
C LYS A 48 2.18 -12.95 -5.88
N ALA A 49 1.20 -12.97 -4.98
CA ALA A 49 -0.22 -12.93 -5.35
C ALA A 49 -0.56 -11.65 -6.13
N ARG A 50 -0.12 -10.47 -5.66
CA ARG A 50 -0.32 -9.21 -6.38
C ARG A 50 0.39 -9.18 -7.72
N ASN A 51 1.63 -9.68 -7.81
CA ASN A 51 2.37 -9.79 -9.07
C ASN A 51 1.65 -10.70 -10.07
N THR A 52 1.10 -11.83 -9.63
CA THR A 52 0.29 -12.74 -10.46
C THR A 52 -0.97 -12.04 -10.94
N GLY A 53 -1.67 -11.31 -10.06
CA GLY A 53 -2.86 -10.54 -10.42
C GLY A 53 -2.56 -9.50 -11.51
N VAL A 54 -1.48 -8.72 -11.37
CA VAL A 54 -1.07 -7.72 -12.37
C VAL A 54 -0.75 -8.35 -13.73
N LYS A 55 -0.06 -9.49 -13.75
CA LYS A 55 0.28 -10.20 -15.00
C LYS A 55 -0.96 -10.64 -15.77
N ASN A 56 -2.00 -11.07 -15.06
CA ASN A 56 -3.22 -11.60 -15.66
C ASN A 56 -4.34 -10.55 -15.89
N ALA A 57 -4.24 -9.37 -15.27
CA ALA A 57 -5.18 -8.29 -15.51
C ALA A 57 -5.12 -7.82 -16.98
N LYS A 58 -6.26 -7.44 -17.56
CA LYS A 58 -6.39 -6.90 -18.93
C LYS A 58 -6.44 -5.38 -18.91
N GLY A 59 -6.98 -4.79 -17.82
CA GLY A 59 -7.15 -3.36 -17.64
C GLY A 59 -5.85 -2.56 -17.70
N GLU A 60 -5.93 -1.32 -18.13
CA GLU A 60 -4.79 -0.38 -18.16
C GLU A 60 -4.39 0.09 -16.76
N TRP A 61 -5.33 0.15 -15.84
CA TRP A 61 -5.15 0.57 -14.45
C TRP A 61 -5.43 -0.59 -13.50
N VAL A 62 -4.68 -0.66 -12.41
CA VAL A 62 -4.78 -1.69 -11.38
C VAL A 62 -5.11 -1.05 -10.03
N LEU A 63 -6.09 -1.61 -9.34
CA LEU A 63 -6.39 -1.39 -7.94
C LEU A 63 -6.12 -2.72 -7.22
N PHE A 64 -5.35 -2.68 -6.15
CA PHE A 64 -5.16 -3.85 -5.29
C PHE A 64 -6.16 -3.77 -4.13
N LEU A 65 -6.84 -4.85 -3.82
CA LEU A 65 -7.78 -4.91 -2.71
C LEU A 65 -7.52 -6.16 -1.89
N ASP A 66 -7.23 -5.97 -0.62
CA ASP A 66 -7.09 -7.08 0.32
C ASP A 66 -8.48 -7.66 0.64
N ALA A 67 -8.56 -8.97 0.90
CA ALA A 67 -9.84 -9.68 1.03
C ALA A 67 -10.68 -9.23 2.25
N ASP A 68 -10.04 -8.63 3.24
CA ASP A 68 -10.63 -8.09 4.46
C ASP A 68 -10.98 -6.60 4.40
N ASP A 69 -10.65 -5.94 3.27
CA ASP A 69 -10.96 -4.53 3.01
C ASP A 69 -12.27 -4.35 2.24
N GLU A 70 -12.89 -3.17 2.35
CA GLU A 70 -14.16 -2.83 1.72
C GLU A 70 -14.05 -1.51 0.95
N LEU A 71 -14.36 -1.53 -0.35
CA LEU A 71 -14.49 -0.31 -1.15
C LEU A 71 -15.75 0.45 -0.75
N LEU A 72 -15.63 1.77 -0.60
CA LEU A 72 -16.78 2.66 -0.44
C LEU A 72 -17.58 2.77 -1.74
N PRO A 73 -18.86 3.16 -1.69
CA PRO A 73 -19.60 3.50 -2.90
C PRO A 73 -18.85 4.52 -3.75
N ASP A 74 -18.91 4.39 -5.08
CA ASP A 74 -18.21 5.24 -6.05
C ASP A 74 -16.67 5.24 -5.97
N ALA A 75 -16.03 4.32 -5.23
CA ALA A 75 -14.59 4.31 -5.05
C ALA A 75 -13.84 4.23 -6.39
N ILE A 76 -14.19 3.27 -7.25
CA ILE A 76 -13.59 3.09 -8.58
C ILE A 76 -13.83 4.35 -9.44
N LYS A 77 -15.06 4.87 -9.44
CA LYS A 77 -15.42 6.09 -10.19
C LYS A 77 -14.62 7.31 -9.73
N ASN A 78 -14.45 7.49 -8.42
CA ASN A 78 -13.70 8.63 -7.87
C ASN A 78 -12.20 8.54 -8.25
N LEU A 79 -11.59 7.37 -8.09
CA LEU A 79 -10.19 7.13 -8.47
C LEU A 79 -9.99 7.32 -9.99
N TRP A 80 -10.90 6.78 -10.80
CA TRP A 80 -10.88 6.91 -12.25
C TRP A 80 -11.02 8.36 -12.71
N ASN A 81 -11.92 9.13 -12.11
CA ASN A 81 -12.08 10.56 -12.40
C ASN A 81 -10.80 11.33 -12.06
N GLY A 82 -10.15 11.00 -10.93
CA GLY A 82 -8.83 11.54 -10.60
C GLY A 82 -7.79 11.26 -11.67
N ALA A 83 -7.75 10.05 -12.20
CA ALA A 83 -6.83 9.66 -13.28
C ALA A 83 -7.14 10.39 -14.60
N LYS A 84 -8.40 10.49 -14.97
CA LYS A 84 -8.84 11.20 -16.20
C LYS A 84 -8.55 12.69 -16.17
N ASN A 85 -8.84 13.34 -15.05
CA ASN A 85 -8.66 14.78 -14.91
C ASN A 85 -7.18 15.19 -14.90
N HIS A 86 -6.30 14.22 -14.63
CA HIS A 86 -4.85 14.44 -14.56
C HIS A 86 -4.10 13.44 -15.44
N GLN A 87 -4.27 13.56 -16.76
CA GLN A 87 -3.70 12.64 -17.77
C GLN A 87 -2.19 12.37 -17.63
N LEU A 88 -1.47 13.25 -16.95
CA LEU A 88 -0.03 13.09 -16.68
C LEU A 88 0.26 12.26 -15.41
N SER A 89 -0.76 11.86 -14.65
CA SER A 89 -0.54 11.01 -13.47
C SER A 89 -0.47 9.55 -13.88
N ASP A 90 0.41 8.83 -13.22
CA ASP A 90 0.55 7.38 -13.38
C ASP A 90 -0.02 6.64 -12.15
N PHE A 91 -0.37 7.41 -11.12
CA PHE A 91 -0.73 6.93 -9.80
C PHE A 91 -1.69 7.92 -9.13
N VAL A 92 -2.84 7.43 -8.74
CA VAL A 92 -3.85 8.22 -8.01
C VAL A 92 -4.13 7.54 -6.67
N CYS A 93 -4.04 8.28 -5.57
CA CYS A 93 -4.38 7.76 -4.26
C CYS A 93 -5.41 8.64 -3.54
N ALA A 94 -6.17 8.00 -2.67
CA ALA A 94 -7.30 8.58 -1.96
C ALA A 94 -7.15 8.35 -0.45
N PRO A 95 -7.88 9.14 0.38
CA PRO A 95 -8.05 8.84 1.79
C PRO A 95 -8.80 7.53 2.01
N PHE A 96 -8.65 6.98 3.20
CA PHE A 96 -9.35 5.76 3.61
C PHE A 96 -9.69 5.80 5.10
N TYR A 97 -10.66 4.99 5.49
CA TYR A 97 -11.03 4.79 6.89
C TYR A 97 -10.31 3.55 7.46
N ILE A 98 -9.80 3.70 8.67
CA ILE A 98 -9.35 2.58 9.50
C ILE A 98 -10.48 2.23 10.45
N VAL A 99 -10.91 0.97 10.41
CA VAL A 99 -11.95 0.41 11.29
C VAL A 99 -11.29 -0.56 12.27
N CYS A 100 -11.46 -0.29 13.57
CA CYS A 100 -10.96 -1.14 14.64
C CYS A 100 -12.00 -1.21 15.75
N LYS A 101 -12.44 -2.41 16.14
CA LYS A 101 -13.42 -2.63 17.23
C LYS A 101 -14.62 -1.67 17.14
N ASN A 102 -15.30 -1.62 16.01
CA ASN A 102 -16.47 -0.78 15.71
C ASN A 102 -16.23 0.75 15.76
N LYS A 103 -14.98 1.19 15.86
CA LYS A 103 -14.61 2.60 15.69
C LYS A 103 -13.99 2.81 14.33
N SER A 104 -14.48 3.83 13.63
CA SER A 104 -13.95 4.23 12.33
C SER A 104 -13.29 5.61 12.44
N ARG A 105 -12.10 5.77 11.88
CA ARG A 105 -11.42 7.06 11.77
C ARG A 105 -10.82 7.24 10.39
N LEU A 106 -10.85 8.45 9.87
CA LEU A 106 -10.15 8.79 8.64
C LEU A 106 -8.63 8.72 8.89
N ALA A 107 -7.91 7.95 8.08
CA ALA A 107 -6.46 7.76 8.25
C ALA A 107 -5.66 8.99 7.83
N CYS A 108 -6.11 9.67 6.78
CA CYS A 108 -5.46 10.85 6.20
C CYS A 108 -6.50 11.72 5.51
N GLN A 109 -6.17 13.00 5.33
CA GLN A 109 -6.96 13.92 4.51
C GLN A 109 -6.09 14.41 3.36
N TYR A 110 -6.63 14.36 2.15
CA TYR A 110 -5.98 14.88 0.97
C TYR A 110 -6.81 16.00 0.35
N GLN A 111 -6.14 16.81 -0.45
CA GLN A 111 -6.76 17.71 -1.42
C GLN A 111 -6.55 17.11 -2.82
N ASP A 112 -7.37 17.49 -3.77
CA ASP A 112 -7.19 17.13 -5.18
C ASP A 112 -5.96 17.86 -5.71
N ALA A 113 -4.82 17.19 -5.73
CA ALA A 113 -3.54 17.84 -6.04
C ALA A 113 -2.47 16.88 -6.56
N CYS A 114 -1.57 17.42 -7.37
CA CYS A 114 -0.31 16.77 -7.71
C CYS A 114 0.68 16.85 -6.55
N VAL A 115 1.23 15.72 -6.12
CA VAL A 115 2.18 15.66 -5.02
C VAL A 115 3.59 15.92 -5.55
N LYS A 116 4.14 17.10 -5.28
CA LYS A 116 5.47 17.50 -5.76
C LYS A 116 6.61 16.62 -5.24
N ASN A 117 6.52 16.18 -3.99
CA ASN A 117 7.53 15.34 -3.36
C ASN A 117 6.86 14.29 -2.45
N PRO A 118 6.62 13.06 -2.96
CA PRO A 118 5.96 12.01 -2.19
C PRO A 118 6.71 11.61 -0.92
N TYR A 119 8.04 11.57 -0.94
CA TYR A 119 8.85 11.25 0.25
C TYR A 119 8.67 12.28 1.36
N LYS A 120 8.66 13.58 0.99
CA LYS A 120 8.39 14.65 1.95
C LYS A 120 6.98 14.53 2.51
N GLY A 121 6.00 14.25 1.64
CA GLY A 121 4.62 14.00 2.05
C GLY A 121 4.50 12.85 3.04
N HIS A 122 5.18 11.73 2.76
CA HIS A 122 5.21 10.57 3.63
C HIS A 122 5.88 10.86 4.98
N PHE A 123 7.04 11.50 4.96
CA PHE A 123 7.77 11.87 6.18
C PHE A 123 6.91 12.69 7.16
N TYR A 124 6.16 13.67 6.64
CA TYR A 124 5.29 14.51 7.47
C TYR A 124 3.90 13.89 7.76
N GLY A 125 3.64 12.66 7.33
CA GLY A 125 2.34 12.01 7.49
C GLY A 125 1.21 12.65 6.67
N ARG A 126 1.57 13.45 5.66
CA ARG A 126 0.62 14.11 4.72
C ARG A 126 0.28 13.25 3.52
N LEU A 127 1.02 12.18 3.31
CA LEU A 127 0.81 11.18 2.27
C LEU A 127 1.01 9.80 2.90
N ALA A 128 -0.02 9.00 2.97
CA ALA A 128 0.01 7.64 3.49
C ALA A 128 -0.84 6.74 2.59
N PRO A 129 -0.39 6.44 1.36
CA PRO A 129 -1.14 5.60 0.45
C PRO A 129 -1.27 4.18 1.01
N ARG A 130 -2.40 3.56 0.73
CA ARG A 130 -2.65 2.14 1.00
C ARG A 130 -3.04 1.46 -0.31
N THR A 131 -2.64 0.24 -0.51
CA THR A 131 -2.86 -0.53 -1.75
C THR A 131 -4.33 -0.55 -2.17
N GLY A 132 -5.27 -0.72 -1.24
CA GLY A 132 -6.71 -0.68 -1.50
C GLY A 132 -7.30 0.72 -1.76
N ALA A 133 -6.53 1.78 -1.52
CA ALA A 133 -6.97 3.18 -1.71
C ALA A 133 -6.19 3.90 -2.82
N LEU A 134 -5.71 3.17 -3.80
CA LEU A 134 -4.96 3.72 -4.93
C LEU A 134 -5.22 2.96 -6.23
N ILE A 135 -5.01 3.65 -7.35
CA ILE A 135 -4.86 3.02 -8.66
C ILE A 135 -3.51 3.39 -9.26
N CYS A 136 -2.91 2.44 -9.95
CA CYS A 136 -1.65 2.60 -10.66
C CYS A 136 -1.75 2.07 -12.09
N LYS A 137 -1.09 2.70 -13.06
CA LYS A 137 -1.02 2.15 -14.42
C LYS A 137 -0.37 0.77 -14.40
N LYS A 138 -1.01 -0.21 -15.03
CA LYS A 138 -0.54 -1.60 -15.12
C LYS A 138 0.92 -1.69 -15.60
N LYS A 139 1.30 -0.90 -16.60
CA LYS A 139 2.69 -0.86 -17.13
C LYS A 139 3.72 -0.52 -16.05
N ILE A 140 3.37 0.34 -15.09
CA ILE A 140 4.25 0.69 -13.95
C ILE A 140 4.40 -0.50 -13.01
N CYS A 141 3.28 -1.17 -12.68
CA CYS A 141 3.28 -2.36 -11.84
C CYS A 141 4.11 -3.48 -12.46
N LEU A 142 3.99 -3.72 -13.78
CA LEU A 142 4.77 -4.73 -14.51
C LEU A 142 6.26 -4.43 -14.53
N SER A 143 6.63 -3.15 -14.73
CA SER A 143 8.05 -2.74 -14.74
C SER A 143 8.67 -2.69 -13.34
N ASN A 144 7.83 -2.62 -12.30
CA ASN A 144 8.25 -2.52 -10.92
C ASN A 144 7.42 -3.47 -10.04
N PRO A 145 7.60 -4.78 -10.15
CA PRO A 145 6.83 -5.76 -9.37
C PRO A 145 7.12 -5.62 -7.87
N PHE A 146 6.21 -6.12 -7.05
CA PHE A 146 6.46 -6.28 -5.62
C PHE A 146 7.63 -7.22 -5.38
N ASP A 147 8.44 -6.94 -4.35
CA ASP A 147 9.54 -7.82 -3.95
C ASP A 147 8.98 -9.02 -3.16
N GLU A 148 9.05 -10.22 -3.77
CA GLU A 148 8.47 -11.45 -3.20
C GLU A 148 9.21 -11.96 -1.96
N ARG A 149 10.38 -11.41 -1.64
CA ARG A 149 11.14 -11.72 -0.43
C ARG A 149 10.55 -11.05 0.81
N ILE A 150 9.81 -9.94 0.60
CA ILE A 150 9.26 -9.10 1.68
C ILE A 150 7.83 -9.58 1.98
N ARG A 151 7.61 -9.97 3.23
CA ARG A 151 6.32 -10.48 3.73
C ARG A 151 5.58 -9.48 4.62
N ARG A 152 6.22 -8.38 4.96
CA ARG A 152 5.66 -7.31 5.79
C ARG A 152 6.14 -5.95 5.30
N PHE A 153 5.21 -5.01 5.13
CA PHE A 153 5.45 -3.69 4.53
C PHE A 153 5.97 -3.76 3.08
N GLU A 154 5.60 -4.81 2.36
CA GLU A 154 5.88 -4.99 0.94
C GLU A 154 5.26 -3.87 0.09
N ASP A 155 4.09 -3.37 0.50
CA ASP A 155 3.41 -2.24 -0.12
C ASP A 155 4.18 -0.93 0.09
N LEU A 156 4.71 -0.70 1.27
CA LEU A 156 5.51 0.48 1.58
C LEU A 156 6.84 0.49 0.84
N GLU A 157 7.53 -0.66 0.76
CA GLU A 157 8.74 -0.83 -0.06
C GLU A 157 8.45 -0.49 -1.52
N TRP A 158 7.39 -1.10 -2.05
CA TRP A 158 6.97 -0.90 -3.43
C TRP A 158 6.67 0.57 -3.72
N LEU A 159 5.93 1.26 -2.87
CA LEU A 159 5.63 2.70 -2.98
C LEU A 159 6.91 3.54 -2.95
N PHE A 160 7.83 3.28 -2.02
CA PHE A 160 9.07 4.04 -1.91
C PHE A 160 9.96 3.88 -3.15
N ARG A 161 9.96 2.70 -3.75
CA ARG A 161 10.67 2.45 -5.00
C ARG A 161 10.02 3.18 -6.17
N LEU A 162 8.69 3.19 -6.23
CA LEU A 162 7.94 3.88 -7.29
C LEU A 162 8.05 5.40 -7.25
N TYR A 163 8.11 6.02 -6.08
CA TYR A 163 8.14 7.49 -5.94
C TYR A 163 9.24 8.18 -6.74
N LYS A 164 10.26 7.47 -7.19
CA LYS A 164 11.31 7.99 -8.08
C LYS A 164 10.84 8.23 -9.51
N TYR A 165 9.85 7.49 -9.96
CA TYR A 165 9.50 7.36 -11.38
C TYR A 165 8.08 7.81 -11.69
N ILE A 166 7.22 7.95 -10.67
CA ILE A 166 5.79 8.21 -10.87
C ILE A 166 5.42 9.63 -10.48
N LYS A 167 4.37 10.13 -11.14
CA LYS A 167 3.66 11.33 -10.74
C LYS A 167 2.46 10.92 -9.90
N VAL A 168 2.50 11.26 -8.61
CA VAL A 168 1.43 10.97 -7.65
C VAL A 168 0.40 12.06 -7.68
N PHE A 169 -0.85 11.70 -7.85
CA PHE A 169 -2.01 12.57 -7.66
C PHE A 169 -2.83 12.10 -6.47
N THR A 170 -3.36 13.03 -5.69
CA THR A 170 -4.27 12.74 -4.58
C THR A 170 -5.67 13.26 -4.89
N ILE A 171 -6.70 12.51 -4.46
CA ILE A 171 -8.08 12.98 -4.45
C ILE A 171 -8.58 13.13 -3.01
N SER A 172 -9.53 14.02 -2.80
CA SER A 172 -10.04 14.36 -1.45
C SER A 172 -11.06 13.37 -0.91
N LYS A 173 -11.76 12.63 -1.80
CA LYS A 173 -12.82 11.69 -1.42
C LYS A 173 -12.26 10.37 -0.92
N PRO A 174 -12.65 9.88 0.28
CA PRO A 174 -12.25 8.56 0.75
C PRO A 174 -12.88 7.46 -0.11
N VAL A 175 -12.14 6.35 -0.28
CA VAL A 175 -12.54 5.26 -1.18
C VAL A 175 -12.55 3.87 -0.53
N LEU A 176 -11.96 3.72 0.66
CA LEU A 176 -11.73 2.42 1.29
C LEU A 176 -12.09 2.47 2.78
N LYS A 177 -12.60 1.37 3.29
CA LYS A 177 -12.57 1.00 4.70
C LYS A 177 -11.63 -0.18 4.85
N THR A 178 -10.61 -0.03 5.69
CA THR A 178 -9.71 -1.10 6.05
C THR A 178 -10.00 -1.59 7.45
N ASN A 179 -10.23 -2.88 7.58
CA ASN A 179 -10.45 -3.53 8.87
C ASN A 179 -9.10 -3.90 9.46
N VAL A 180 -8.78 -3.37 10.65
CA VAL A 180 -7.53 -3.68 11.33
C VAL A 180 -7.83 -4.54 12.56
N ASP A 181 -7.45 -5.80 12.47
CA ASP A 181 -7.39 -6.70 13.61
C ASP A 181 -5.93 -6.92 14.01
N PHE A 182 -5.52 -6.30 15.11
CA PHE A 182 -4.16 -6.42 15.63
C PHE A 182 -3.82 -7.84 16.14
N SER A 183 -4.81 -8.74 16.25
CA SER A 183 -4.60 -10.15 16.58
C SER A 183 -4.38 -11.03 15.35
N SER A 184 -4.59 -10.51 14.15
CA SER A 184 -4.48 -11.26 12.90
C SER A 184 -3.04 -11.69 12.58
N ALA A 185 -2.91 -12.77 11.80
CA ALA A 185 -1.61 -13.28 11.35
C ALA A 185 -0.84 -12.27 10.50
N SER A 186 -1.52 -11.38 9.80
CA SER A 186 -0.91 -10.28 9.02
C SER A 186 -0.25 -9.22 9.91
N CYS A 187 -0.79 -9.01 11.12
CA CYS A 187 -0.18 -8.16 12.14
C CYS A 187 0.87 -8.89 12.98
N ALA A 188 0.96 -10.22 12.86
CA ALA A 188 1.97 -11.00 13.56
C ALA A 188 3.38 -10.57 13.09
N ARG A 189 4.22 -10.32 14.08
CA ARG A 189 5.59 -9.86 13.85
C ARG A 189 6.45 -11.02 13.34
N LYS A 190 7.14 -10.81 12.21
CA LYS A 190 7.98 -11.81 11.54
C LYS A 190 9.47 -11.55 11.77
N ASP A 191 10.33 -12.42 11.26
CA ASP A 191 11.77 -12.14 11.22
C ASP A 191 12.04 -10.86 10.42
N ILE A 192 13.02 -10.05 10.85
CA ILE A 192 13.43 -8.84 10.13
C ILE A 192 13.85 -9.12 8.69
N LYS A 193 14.27 -10.37 8.38
CA LYS A 193 14.63 -10.79 7.03
C LYS A 193 13.43 -10.85 6.07
N GLU A 194 12.23 -10.95 6.61
CA GLU A 194 10.97 -10.94 5.85
C GLU A 194 10.27 -9.57 5.92
N ASP A 195 10.83 -8.62 6.67
CA ASP A 195 10.33 -7.26 6.83
C ASP A 195 11.11 -6.29 5.94
N PHE A 196 10.43 -5.27 5.42
CA PHE A 196 11.09 -4.21 4.65
C PHE A 196 12.28 -3.58 5.39
N LEU A 197 12.25 -3.53 6.72
CA LEU A 197 13.36 -3.03 7.52
C LEU A 197 14.67 -3.77 7.26
N GLY A 198 14.62 -5.08 6.98
CA GLY A 198 15.80 -5.89 6.63
C GLY A 198 16.44 -5.53 5.29
N TYR A 199 15.73 -4.80 4.43
CA TYR A 199 16.15 -4.41 3.08
C TYR A 199 16.40 -2.92 2.92
N LEU A 200 16.38 -2.15 4.02
CA LEU A 200 16.62 -0.71 3.94
C LEU A 200 18.02 -0.40 3.42
N ASP A 201 18.09 0.39 2.36
CA ASP A 201 19.33 0.96 1.84
C ASP A 201 19.23 2.49 1.79
N PHE A 202 20.21 3.16 2.40
CA PHE A 202 20.31 4.62 2.49
C PHE A 202 21.35 5.21 1.53
N LYS A 203 22.11 4.38 0.81
CA LYS A 203 23.14 4.85 -0.13
C LYS A 203 22.49 5.50 -1.36
N GLY A 204 23.11 6.56 -1.85
CA GLY A 204 22.68 7.21 -3.10
C GLY A 204 21.30 7.88 -3.08
N LYS A 205 20.61 7.91 -1.94
CA LYS A 205 19.26 8.44 -1.83
C LYS A 205 19.26 9.95 -1.56
N SER A 206 18.22 10.64 -2.06
CA SER A 206 17.97 12.04 -1.80
C SER A 206 17.70 12.31 -0.32
N PHE A 207 17.80 13.56 0.11
CA PHE A 207 17.50 13.95 1.50
C PHE A 207 16.11 13.49 1.94
N TRP A 208 15.06 13.79 1.17
CA TRP A 208 13.68 13.44 1.56
C TRP A 208 13.41 11.94 1.52
N GLU A 209 14.04 11.21 0.60
CA GLU A 209 13.96 9.75 0.57
C GLU A 209 14.57 9.14 1.84
N LYS A 210 15.76 9.62 2.24
CA LYS A 210 16.38 9.21 3.50
C LYS A 210 15.50 9.52 4.70
N MET A 211 14.87 10.69 4.73
CA MET A 211 13.99 11.10 5.83
C MET A 211 12.74 10.22 5.92
N ALA A 212 12.13 9.86 4.79
CA ALA A 212 10.97 8.97 4.77
C ALA A 212 11.33 7.56 5.26
N LEU A 213 12.43 6.98 4.76
CA LEU A 213 12.95 5.69 5.22
C LEU A 213 13.30 5.71 6.71
N TYR A 214 13.87 6.80 7.17
CA TYR A 214 14.20 7.02 8.57
C TYR A 214 12.96 7.05 9.45
N SER A 215 11.90 7.72 9.00
CA SER A 215 10.62 7.76 9.72
C SER A 215 10.04 6.36 9.89
N PHE A 216 10.14 5.52 8.85
CA PHE A 216 9.75 4.13 8.92
C PHE A 216 10.65 3.34 9.90
N PHE A 217 11.97 3.47 9.77
CA PHE A 217 12.93 2.84 10.68
C PHE A 217 12.62 3.15 12.14
N LEU A 218 12.34 4.42 12.47
CA LEU A 218 12.01 4.84 13.82
C LEU A 218 10.72 4.20 14.36
N GLY A 219 9.74 3.96 13.51
CA GLY A 219 8.49 3.31 13.90
C GLY A 219 8.66 1.84 14.28
N GLU A 220 9.60 1.13 13.64
CA GLU A 220 9.73 -0.33 13.74
C GLU A 220 10.96 -0.80 14.55
N ARG A 221 11.94 0.07 14.77
CA ARG A 221 13.23 -0.30 15.37
C ARG A 221 13.16 -0.93 16.76
N ASP A 222 12.28 -0.41 17.63
CA ASP A 222 12.22 -0.86 19.03
C ASP A 222 11.74 -2.30 19.11
N TYR A 223 10.97 -2.71 18.11
CA TYR A 223 10.56 -4.09 17.96
C TYR A 223 11.70 -5.03 17.57
N TYR A 224 12.56 -4.58 16.64
CA TYR A 224 13.69 -5.35 16.16
C TYR A 224 15.02 -4.87 16.78
N GLU A 225 15.00 -4.41 18.03
CA GLU A 225 16.12 -3.71 18.66
C GLU A 225 17.48 -4.36 18.42
N LYS A 226 17.61 -5.67 18.69
CA LYS A 226 18.88 -6.39 18.53
C LYS A 226 19.34 -6.47 17.08
N GLN A 227 18.41 -6.73 16.15
CA GLN A 227 18.71 -6.80 14.72
C GLN A 227 19.04 -5.41 14.16
N CYS A 228 18.30 -4.37 14.56
CA CYS A 228 18.58 -2.99 14.15
C CYS A 228 19.95 -2.50 14.62
N LYS A 229 20.35 -2.81 15.84
CA LYS A 229 21.70 -2.51 16.33
C LYS A 229 22.80 -3.18 15.51
N LYS A 230 22.57 -4.41 15.06
CA LYS A 230 23.53 -5.18 14.24
C LYS A 230 23.60 -4.64 12.81
N LEU A 231 22.45 -4.40 12.17
CA LEU A 231 22.35 -4.01 10.74
C LEU A 231 22.66 -2.53 10.52
N TYR A 232 22.24 -1.69 11.43
CA TYR A 232 22.28 -0.23 11.30
C TYR A 232 22.89 0.47 12.53
N PRO A 233 24.12 0.11 12.98
CA PRO A 233 24.69 0.63 14.23
C PRO A 233 24.87 2.14 14.21
N TRP A 234 25.14 2.72 13.04
CA TRP A 234 25.31 4.17 12.85
C TRP A 234 23.98 4.92 12.87
N LEU A 235 22.89 4.33 12.38
CA LEU A 235 21.54 4.86 12.46
C LEU A 235 21.02 4.85 13.88
N TYR A 236 21.31 3.80 14.62
CA TYR A 236 20.87 3.63 15.99
C TYR A 236 21.47 4.67 16.95
N ARG A 237 22.66 5.19 16.63
CA ARG A 237 23.37 6.21 17.43
C ARG A 237 22.97 7.66 17.09
N ARG A 238 22.45 7.94 15.89
CA ARG A 238 22.16 9.32 15.42
C ARG A 238 20.70 9.76 15.56
N TYR A 239 20.02 9.20 16.39
CA TYR A 239 18.61 9.01 16.49
C TYR A 239 17.81 10.16 17.08
N ASP A 240 18.32 10.84 18.07
CA ASP A 240 17.58 11.82 18.85
C ASP A 240 17.24 13.09 18.05
N TRP A 241 18.06 13.44 17.07
CA TRP A 241 17.88 14.63 16.24
C TRP A 241 16.63 14.59 15.34
N LEU A 242 16.19 13.42 14.92
CA LEU A 242 15.08 13.28 14.00
C LEU A 242 13.72 13.26 14.69
N LEU A 243 13.67 12.82 15.93
CA LEU A 243 12.50 12.98 16.79
C LEU A 243 12.16 14.48 16.96
N ILE A 244 13.16 15.31 17.14
CA ILE A 244 12.99 16.77 17.23
C ILE A 244 12.43 17.34 15.94
N TYR A 245 12.90 16.91 14.78
CA TYR A 245 12.39 17.34 13.47
C TYR A 245 10.94 16.92 13.23
N LYS A 246 10.56 15.72 13.67
CA LYS A 246 9.17 15.24 13.56
C LYS A 246 8.23 16.04 14.47
N VAL A 247 8.64 16.32 15.69
CA VAL A 247 7.88 17.15 16.66
C VAL A 247 7.70 18.58 16.14
N ILE A 248 8.74 19.21 15.62
CA ILE A 248 8.66 20.57 15.04
C ILE A 248 7.80 20.58 13.76
N GLY A 249 7.82 19.52 12.95
CA GLY A 249 6.98 19.39 11.76
C GLY A 249 5.48 19.22 12.05
N TRP A 250 5.12 18.76 13.25
CA TRP A 250 3.73 18.65 13.71
C TRP A 250 3.18 19.95 14.30
N MET A 251 4.05 20.87 14.69
CA MET A 251 3.69 22.17 15.29
C MET A 251 3.55 23.30 14.25
N LYS A 252 3.71 23.02 12.96
CA LYS A 252 3.48 23.92 11.83
C LYS A 252 2.45 23.32 10.88
#